data_5ded7f4d90aa1e1d185d19bd6b2b6049
#
_entry.id   5ded7f4d90aa1e1d185d19bd6b2b6049
#
_cell.length_a   1.000
_cell.length_b   1.000
_cell.length_c   1.000
_cell.angle_alpha   90.00
_cell.angle_beta   90.00
_cell.angle_gamma   90.00
#
_symmetry.space_group_name_H-M   'P 1'
#
loop_
_entity.id
_entity.type
_entity.pdbx_description
1 polymer ?
#
loop_
_entity_poly.entity_id
_entity_poly.type
_entity_poly.pdbx_seq_one_letter_code
_entity_poly.pdbx_strand_id
1 'polypeptide(L)'
;RSARAKLRQAAAAQLELAYAATKMMSTIDNAGADSFPFYINLLAQDHIHLSKAIGPPRYHVKASALQVSQDLTNGWQSLIDAIRTERERIRLQMEQENTPPPGAEGEQGEEEDDSPLVDFALELQLLKRMQSSISEQLILMNNLQEAYLQAGLEMGPEEMADLEQLLERQQSLQLQFESMVARMAGIDEKGEVEDL
;
A
#
# COMPACT_ATOMS: atom_id res chain seq x y z
N ARG A 1 15.08 14.84 28.48
CA ARG A 1 14.55 13.48 28.42
C ARG A 1 15.59 12.58 27.77
N SER A 2 15.85 11.36 28.30
CA SER A 2 16.87 10.45 27.75
C SER A 2 16.51 10.01 26.33
N ALA A 3 17.50 9.69 25.49
CA ALA A 3 17.28 9.20 24.13
C ALA A 3 16.35 7.96 24.11
N ARG A 4 16.51 7.06 25.07
CA ARG A 4 15.64 5.89 25.25
C ARG A 4 14.17 6.25 25.47
N ALA A 5 13.87 7.32 26.23
CA ALA A 5 12.48 7.74 26.44
C ALA A 5 11.85 8.27 25.14
N LYS A 6 12.62 8.99 24.33
CA LYS A 6 12.16 9.45 23.01
C LYS A 6 11.90 8.29 22.05
N LEU A 7 12.79 7.29 22.00
CA LEU A 7 12.62 6.11 21.17
C LEU A 7 11.41 5.27 21.61
N ARG A 8 11.19 5.10 22.94
CA ARG A 8 9.98 4.44 23.45
C ARG A 8 8.71 5.16 23.02
N GLN A 9 8.70 6.48 23.12
CA GLN A 9 7.55 7.29 22.70
C GLN A 9 7.31 7.20 21.17
N ALA A 10 8.38 7.24 20.38
CA ALA A 10 8.30 7.05 18.94
C ALA A 10 7.78 5.66 18.56
N ALA A 11 8.28 4.60 19.19
CA ALA A 11 7.81 3.24 18.97
C ALA A 11 6.32 3.07 19.32
N ALA A 12 5.87 3.66 20.43
CA ALA A 12 4.45 3.64 20.80
C ALA A 12 3.59 4.38 19.77
N ALA A 13 4.03 5.54 19.30
CA ALA A 13 3.32 6.29 18.26
C ALA A 13 3.20 5.49 16.94
N GLN A 14 4.22 4.72 16.56
CA GLN A 14 4.15 3.85 15.39
C GLN A 14 3.08 2.76 15.55
N LEU A 15 2.94 2.15 16.73
CA LEU A 15 1.88 1.18 16.99
C LEU A 15 0.48 1.81 16.96
N GLU A 16 0.32 3.02 17.45
CA GLU A 16 -0.95 3.76 17.35
C GLU A 16 -1.33 4.03 15.88
N LEU A 17 -0.35 4.41 15.06
CA LEU A 17 -0.55 4.60 13.62
C LEU A 17 -0.92 3.29 12.91
N ALA A 18 -0.27 2.18 13.24
CA ALA A 18 -0.61 0.86 12.72
C ALA A 18 -2.06 0.48 13.05
N TYR A 19 -2.46 0.70 14.30
CA TYR A 19 -3.84 0.43 14.73
C TYR A 19 -4.86 1.33 14.01
N ALA A 20 -4.55 2.61 13.84
CA ALA A 20 -5.40 3.54 13.10
C ALA A 20 -5.53 3.12 11.63
N ALA A 21 -4.45 2.68 10.99
CA ALA A 21 -4.45 2.16 9.63
C ALA A 21 -5.33 0.91 9.50
N THR A 22 -5.18 -0.06 10.40
CA THR A 22 -6.02 -1.27 10.42
C THR A 22 -7.50 -0.95 10.59
N LYS A 23 -7.84 0.04 11.44
CA LYS A 23 -9.21 0.50 11.62
C LYS A 23 -9.75 1.17 10.35
N MET A 24 -8.91 1.92 9.62
CA MET A 24 -9.31 2.55 8.35
C MET A 24 -9.63 1.50 7.29
N MET A 25 -8.88 0.40 7.22
CA MET A 25 -9.15 -0.71 6.31
C MET A 25 -10.59 -1.21 6.41
N SER A 26 -11.07 -1.48 7.63
CA SER A 26 -12.43 -1.97 7.87
C SER A 26 -13.53 -1.01 7.41
N THR A 27 -13.19 0.25 7.16
CA THR A 27 -14.13 1.27 6.66
C THR A 27 -14.14 1.32 5.13
N ILE A 28 -13.03 0.95 4.48
CA ILE A 28 -12.82 1.00 3.03
C ILE A 28 -13.17 -0.33 2.34
N ASP A 29 -13.17 -1.44 3.09
CA ASP A 29 -13.35 -2.81 2.60
C ASP A 29 -14.68 -3.02 1.83
N ASN A 30 -15.63 -2.11 1.96
CA ASN A 30 -16.92 -2.14 1.27
C ASN A 30 -16.95 -1.29 -0.03
N ALA A 31 -15.82 -0.72 -0.45
CA ALA A 31 -15.79 0.25 -1.53
C ALA A 31 -15.36 -0.33 -2.90
N GLY A 32 -15.19 -1.66 -3.01
CA GLY A 32 -14.87 -2.31 -4.30
C GLY A 32 -13.46 -2.05 -4.84
N ALA A 33 -12.56 -1.48 -4.04
CA ALA A 33 -11.20 -1.13 -4.41
C ALA A 33 -10.18 -1.93 -3.59
N ASP A 34 -9.91 -3.17 -4.00
CA ASP A 34 -9.06 -4.12 -3.25
C ASP A 34 -7.63 -3.63 -3.01
N SER A 35 -7.12 -2.79 -3.90
CA SER A 35 -5.75 -2.25 -3.80
C SER A 35 -5.55 -1.27 -2.65
N PHE A 36 -6.58 -0.53 -2.25
CA PHE A 36 -6.48 0.42 -1.13
C PHE A 36 -6.34 -0.28 0.22
N PRO A 37 -7.21 -1.22 0.60
CA PRO A 37 -7.04 -2.02 1.81
C PRO A 37 -5.69 -2.73 1.85
N PHE A 38 -5.27 -3.32 0.74
CA PHE A 38 -3.97 -3.98 0.63
C PHE A 38 -2.82 -3.01 0.91
N TYR A 39 -2.84 -1.81 0.31
CA TYR A 39 -1.82 -0.79 0.51
C TYR A 39 -1.77 -0.29 1.96
N ILE A 40 -2.93 -0.02 2.55
CA ILE A 40 -3.04 0.40 3.96
C ILE A 40 -2.51 -0.68 4.90
N ASN A 41 -2.77 -1.96 4.59
CA ASN A 41 -2.25 -3.08 5.36
C ASN A 41 -0.72 -3.13 5.34
N LEU A 42 -0.10 -2.92 4.18
CA LEU A 42 1.37 -2.83 4.09
C LEU A 42 1.92 -1.68 4.92
N LEU A 43 1.32 -0.50 4.85
CA LEU A 43 1.74 0.63 5.68
C LEU A 43 1.57 0.33 7.18
N ALA A 44 0.50 -0.35 7.57
CA ALA A 44 0.31 -0.78 8.96
C ALA A 44 1.40 -1.75 9.42
N GLN A 45 1.77 -2.72 8.60
CA GLN A 45 2.87 -3.64 8.88
C GLN A 45 4.21 -2.92 9.00
N ASP A 46 4.49 -1.92 8.15
CA ASP A 46 5.70 -1.11 8.22
C ASP A 46 5.78 -0.30 9.51
N HIS A 47 4.67 0.25 9.98
CA HIS A 47 4.61 0.91 11.29
C HIS A 47 4.94 -0.06 12.43
N ILE A 48 4.42 -1.30 12.39
CA ILE A 48 4.72 -2.34 13.38
C ILE A 48 6.21 -2.70 13.32
N HIS A 49 6.75 -2.88 12.12
CA HIS A 49 8.16 -3.21 11.91
C HIS A 49 9.08 -2.09 12.45
N LEU A 50 8.79 -0.86 12.09
CA LEU A 50 9.53 0.31 12.57
C LEU A 50 9.47 0.43 14.09
N SER A 51 8.29 0.22 14.71
CA SER A 51 8.14 0.21 16.15
C SER A 51 9.04 -0.82 16.83
N LYS A 52 9.10 -2.05 16.30
CA LYS A 52 9.96 -3.12 16.80
C LYS A 52 11.45 -2.77 16.62
N ALA A 53 11.82 -2.15 15.51
CA ALA A 53 13.20 -1.80 15.20
C ALA A 53 13.77 -0.73 16.16
N ILE A 54 12.97 0.30 16.51
CA ILE A 54 13.41 1.42 17.34
C ILE A 54 13.05 1.29 18.83
N GLY A 55 12.13 0.38 19.16
CA GLY A 55 11.60 0.16 20.51
C GLY A 55 12.42 -0.77 21.39
N PRO A 56 11.86 -1.16 22.57
CA PRO A 56 12.51 -2.11 23.44
C PRO A 56 12.60 -3.50 22.78
N PRO A 57 13.63 -4.30 23.09
CA PRO A 57 14.76 -4.01 24.00
C PRO A 57 15.92 -3.23 23.35
N ARG A 58 15.86 -3.02 22.04
CA ARG A 58 17.00 -2.58 21.24
C ARG A 58 17.34 -1.10 21.42
N TYR A 59 16.34 -0.22 21.41
CA TYR A 59 16.52 1.24 21.47
C TYR A 59 17.63 1.76 20.54
N HIS A 60 17.69 1.22 19.33
CA HIS A 60 18.72 1.55 18.35
C HIS A 60 18.08 1.98 17.04
N VAL A 61 18.60 3.04 16.42
CA VAL A 61 18.14 3.49 15.09
C VAL A 61 19.18 3.07 14.07
N LYS A 62 18.88 2.03 13.32
CA LYS A 62 19.67 1.62 12.16
C LYS A 62 19.32 2.50 10.94
N ALA A 63 20.20 2.52 9.94
CA ALA A 63 19.93 3.21 8.68
C ALA A 63 18.65 2.68 8.00
N SER A 64 18.40 1.38 8.07
CA SER A 64 17.17 0.74 7.57
C SER A 64 15.90 1.31 8.21
N ALA A 65 15.90 1.59 9.52
CA ALA A 65 14.75 2.17 10.21
C ALA A 65 14.45 3.60 9.73
N LEU A 66 15.48 4.37 9.35
CA LEU A 66 15.30 5.69 8.75
C LEU A 66 14.72 5.59 7.35
N GLN A 67 15.17 4.61 6.55
CA GLN A 67 14.61 4.36 5.23
C GLN A 67 13.13 3.95 5.33
N VAL A 68 12.78 2.98 6.18
CA VAL A 68 11.38 2.59 6.42
C VAL A 68 10.52 3.77 6.85
N SER A 69 11.04 4.65 7.72
CA SER A 69 10.31 5.87 8.12
C SER A 69 10.06 6.83 6.95
N GLN A 70 11.01 6.96 6.04
CA GLN A 70 10.84 7.77 4.83
C GLN A 70 9.84 7.14 3.87
N ASP A 71 9.93 5.84 3.66
CA ASP A 71 9.02 5.08 2.80
C ASP A 71 7.58 5.14 3.31
N LEU A 72 7.38 5.04 4.63
CA LEU A 72 6.09 5.25 5.27
C LEU A 72 5.52 6.64 5.00
N THR A 73 6.33 7.67 5.13
CA THR A 73 5.91 9.05 4.86
C THR A 73 5.48 9.22 3.41
N ASN A 74 6.28 8.70 2.48
CA ASN A 74 6.00 8.73 1.05
C ASN A 74 4.77 7.89 0.71
N GLY A 75 4.60 6.74 1.36
CA GLY A 75 3.47 5.84 1.19
C GLY A 75 2.14 6.51 1.59
N TRP A 76 2.09 7.09 2.77
CA TRP A 76 0.91 7.84 3.22
C TRP A 76 0.59 9.04 2.33
N GLN A 77 1.60 9.79 1.90
CA GLN A 77 1.39 10.89 0.96
C GLN A 77 0.80 10.39 -0.36
N SER A 78 1.30 9.28 -0.87
CA SER A 78 0.81 8.65 -2.10
C SER A 78 -0.66 8.23 -1.98
N LEU A 79 -1.03 7.63 -0.86
CA LEU A 79 -2.41 7.24 -0.59
C LEU A 79 -3.35 8.45 -0.49
N ILE A 80 -2.91 9.51 0.21
CA ILE A 80 -3.68 10.75 0.32
C ILE A 80 -3.91 11.38 -1.06
N ASP A 81 -2.88 11.43 -1.90
CA ASP A 81 -2.97 12.00 -3.24
C ASP A 81 -3.89 11.15 -4.14
N ALA A 82 -3.82 9.82 -4.01
CA ALA A 82 -4.71 8.90 -4.70
C ALA A 82 -6.18 9.12 -4.32
N ILE A 83 -6.48 9.17 -3.02
CA ILE A 83 -7.84 9.42 -2.52
C ILE A 83 -8.36 10.79 -2.97
N ARG A 84 -7.52 11.82 -2.99
CA ARG A 84 -7.91 13.16 -3.47
C ARG A 84 -8.24 13.16 -4.96
N THR A 85 -7.42 12.48 -5.76
CA THR A 85 -7.64 12.35 -7.21
C THR A 85 -8.97 11.65 -7.47
N GLU A 86 -9.24 10.55 -6.76
CA GLU A 86 -10.48 9.79 -6.93
C GLU A 86 -11.71 10.59 -6.50
N ARG A 87 -11.63 11.27 -5.38
CA ARG A 87 -12.70 12.17 -4.95
C ARG A 87 -13.02 13.25 -5.98
N GLU A 88 -12.01 13.81 -6.61
CA GLU A 88 -12.18 14.82 -7.65
C GLU A 88 -12.81 14.23 -8.90
N ARG A 89 -12.41 13.02 -9.31
CA ARG A 89 -13.03 12.28 -10.42
C ARG A 89 -14.51 12.06 -10.18
N ILE A 90 -14.88 11.52 -9.02
CA ILE A 90 -16.29 11.29 -8.65
C ILE A 90 -17.08 12.61 -8.66
N ARG A 91 -16.49 13.69 -8.13
CA ARG A 91 -17.13 15.00 -8.15
C ARG A 91 -17.44 15.47 -9.57
N LEU A 92 -16.48 15.35 -10.49
CA LEU A 92 -16.65 15.74 -11.88
C LEU A 92 -17.70 14.89 -12.62
N GLN A 93 -17.75 13.58 -12.34
CA GLN A 93 -18.80 12.71 -12.85
C GLN A 93 -20.19 13.15 -12.39
N MET A 94 -20.37 13.36 -11.08
CA MET A 94 -21.65 13.85 -10.53
C MET A 94 -22.06 15.20 -11.12
N GLU A 95 -21.13 16.10 -11.38
CA GLU A 95 -21.41 17.39 -12.04
C GLU A 95 -21.86 17.21 -13.50
N GLN A 96 -21.30 16.24 -14.22
CA GLN A 96 -21.68 15.93 -15.60
C GLN A 96 -23.07 15.28 -15.68
N GLU A 97 -23.37 14.32 -14.77
CA GLU A 97 -24.67 13.65 -14.70
C GLU A 97 -25.81 14.62 -14.31
N ASN A 98 -25.52 15.60 -13.46
CA ASN A 98 -26.50 16.63 -13.07
C ASN A 98 -26.70 17.74 -14.10
N THR A 99 -25.98 17.74 -15.23
CA THR A 99 -26.15 18.72 -16.29
C THR A 99 -27.10 18.14 -17.35
N PRO A 100 -28.39 18.54 -17.38
CA PRO A 100 -29.35 17.97 -18.32
C PRO A 100 -28.89 18.26 -19.73
N PRO A 101 -28.85 17.26 -20.64
CA PRO A 101 -28.51 17.50 -22.04
C PRO A 101 -29.58 18.42 -22.66
N PRO A 102 -29.17 19.41 -23.47
CA PRO A 102 -30.11 20.30 -24.11
C PRO A 102 -30.99 19.49 -25.08
N GLY A 103 -32.22 19.12 -24.65
CA GLY A 103 -33.23 18.55 -25.54
C GLY A 103 -33.66 17.11 -25.30
N ALA A 104 -33.32 16.46 -24.19
CA ALA A 104 -33.78 15.11 -23.90
C ALA A 104 -34.98 15.13 -22.92
N GLU A 105 -36.17 15.11 -23.46
CA GLU A 105 -37.35 14.55 -22.77
C GLU A 105 -37.39 13.05 -23.08
N GLY A 106 -37.23 12.21 -22.08
CA GLY A 106 -37.63 10.81 -22.18
C GLY A 106 -36.53 9.79 -21.93
N GLU A 107 -36.86 8.94 -20.95
CA GLU A 107 -36.25 7.66 -20.58
C GLU A 107 -34.94 7.75 -19.79
N GLN A 108 -35.09 7.95 -18.48
CA GLN A 108 -34.12 7.48 -17.47
C GLN A 108 -34.21 5.95 -17.41
N GLY A 109 -33.43 5.28 -18.24
CA GLY A 109 -32.98 3.94 -17.92
C GLY A 109 -32.00 4.08 -16.78
N GLU A 110 -32.28 3.46 -15.64
CA GLU A 110 -31.30 3.18 -14.62
C GLU A 110 -30.32 2.15 -15.21
N GLU A 111 -29.35 2.62 -16.00
CA GLU A 111 -28.15 1.84 -16.25
C GLU A 111 -27.40 1.87 -14.91
N GLU A 112 -27.42 0.76 -14.17
CA GLU A 112 -26.50 0.52 -13.08
C GLU A 112 -25.10 0.75 -13.65
N ASP A 113 -24.47 1.87 -13.25
CA ASP A 113 -23.12 2.22 -13.65
C ASP A 113 -22.15 1.24 -12.97
N ASP A 114 -21.85 0.13 -13.66
CA ASP A 114 -20.89 -0.90 -13.28
C ASP A 114 -19.44 -0.41 -13.40
N SER A 115 -19.24 0.89 -13.50
CA SER A 115 -17.91 1.50 -13.50
C SER A 115 -17.21 1.17 -12.17
N PRO A 116 -16.00 0.61 -12.20
CA PRO A 116 -15.27 0.31 -10.97
C PRO A 116 -15.12 1.59 -10.15
N LEU A 117 -15.46 1.51 -8.86
CA LEU A 117 -15.43 2.63 -7.90
C LEU A 117 -14.07 3.35 -7.84
N VAL A 118 -13.00 2.70 -8.30
CA VAL A 118 -11.65 3.25 -8.37
C VAL A 118 -11.07 3.03 -9.76
N ASP A 119 -10.50 4.07 -10.33
CA ASP A 119 -9.81 4.01 -11.62
C ASP A 119 -8.62 3.03 -11.54
N PHE A 120 -8.60 2.02 -12.42
CA PHE A 120 -7.49 1.06 -12.55
C PHE A 120 -6.13 1.75 -12.74
N ALA A 121 -6.09 2.92 -13.37
CA ALA A 121 -4.86 3.69 -13.53
C ALA A 121 -4.31 4.14 -12.17
N LEU A 122 -5.17 4.47 -11.23
CA LEU A 122 -4.80 4.86 -9.88
C LEU A 122 -4.31 3.66 -9.07
N GLU A 123 -5.00 2.52 -9.16
CA GLU A 123 -4.55 1.27 -8.55
C GLU A 123 -3.18 0.87 -9.08
N LEU A 124 -2.97 0.92 -10.38
CA LEU A 124 -1.69 0.62 -11.02
C LEU A 124 -0.56 1.55 -10.54
N GLN A 125 -0.85 2.84 -10.34
CA GLN A 125 0.12 3.78 -9.78
C GLN A 125 0.53 3.42 -8.34
N LEU A 126 -0.42 3.01 -7.51
CA LEU A 126 -0.14 2.55 -6.15
C LEU A 126 0.74 1.28 -6.19
N LEU A 127 0.36 0.27 -6.96
CA LEU A 127 1.13 -0.97 -7.12
C LEU A 127 2.54 -0.70 -7.63
N LYS A 128 2.71 0.19 -8.62
CA LYS A 128 4.03 0.60 -9.13
C LYS A 128 4.90 1.24 -8.05
N ARG A 129 4.33 2.11 -7.20
CA ARG A 129 5.07 2.73 -6.09
C ARG A 129 5.51 1.70 -5.05
N MET A 130 4.63 0.75 -4.72
CA MET A 130 4.95 -0.36 -3.83
C MET A 130 6.10 -1.20 -4.39
N GLN A 131 6.03 -1.54 -5.68
CA GLN A 131 7.09 -2.27 -6.37
C GLN A 131 8.42 -1.52 -6.32
N SER A 132 8.41 -0.20 -6.51
CA SER A 132 9.63 0.62 -6.42
C SER A 132 10.22 0.58 -5.02
N SER A 133 9.40 0.75 -3.98
CA SER A 133 9.85 0.68 -2.59
C SER A 133 10.46 -0.69 -2.22
N ILE A 134 9.80 -1.78 -2.61
CA ILE A 134 10.32 -3.15 -2.39
C ILE A 134 11.64 -3.34 -3.15
N SER A 135 11.73 -2.89 -4.39
CA SER A 135 12.94 -3.01 -5.20
C SER A 135 14.12 -2.25 -4.58
N GLU A 136 13.90 -1.04 -4.08
CA GLU A 136 14.94 -0.27 -3.38
C GLU A 136 15.42 -0.99 -2.11
N GLN A 137 14.52 -1.55 -1.33
CA GLN A 137 14.86 -2.33 -0.13
C GLN A 137 15.63 -3.60 -0.49
N LEU A 138 15.24 -4.32 -1.56
CA LEU A 138 15.97 -5.50 -2.03
C LEU A 138 17.38 -5.16 -2.52
N ILE A 139 17.59 -4.03 -3.21
CA ILE A 139 18.92 -3.55 -3.60
C ILE A 139 19.78 -3.28 -2.36
N LEU A 140 19.23 -2.64 -1.33
CA LEU A 140 19.94 -2.41 -0.07
C LEU A 140 20.32 -3.72 0.62
N MET A 141 19.42 -4.70 0.65
CA MET A 141 19.69 -6.02 1.24
C MET A 141 20.75 -6.79 0.45
N ASN A 142 20.72 -6.73 -0.90
CA ASN A 142 21.74 -7.34 -1.73
C ASN A 142 23.13 -6.71 -1.49
N ASN A 143 23.21 -5.38 -1.42
CA ASN A 143 24.47 -4.68 -1.12
C ASN A 143 25.00 -5.06 0.28
N LEU A 144 24.10 -5.23 1.26
CA LEU A 144 24.45 -5.68 2.59
C LEU A 144 25.01 -7.12 2.56
N GLN A 145 24.34 -8.03 1.85
CA GLN A 145 24.77 -9.40 1.67
C GLN A 145 26.17 -9.48 1.03
N GLU A 146 26.40 -8.70 -0.03
CA GLU A 146 27.73 -8.63 -0.67
C GLU A 146 28.81 -8.14 0.31
N ALA A 147 28.51 -7.15 1.14
CA ALA A 147 29.45 -6.66 2.15
C ALA A 147 29.77 -7.73 3.21
N TYR A 148 28.79 -8.51 3.65
CA TYR A 148 29.02 -9.65 4.55
C TYR A 148 29.91 -10.71 3.90
N LEU A 149 29.63 -11.07 2.63
CA LEU A 149 30.42 -12.06 1.88
C LEU A 149 31.87 -11.60 1.71
N GLN A 150 32.09 -10.32 1.36
CA GLN A 150 33.42 -9.74 1.24
C GLN A 150 34.23 -9.76 2.56
N ALA A 151 33.50 -9.60 3.68
CA ALA A 151 34.08 -9.68 5.03
C ALA A 151 34.28 -11.13 5.51
N GLY A 152 33.87 -12.15 4.76
CA GLY A 152 33.91 -13.55 5.17
C GLY A 152 32.90 -13.86 6.30
N LEU A 153 31.81 -13.09 6.36
CA LEU A 153 30.77 -13.22 7.35
C LEU A 153 29.46 -13.68 6.70
N GLU A 154 28.55 -14.24 7.48
CA GLU A 154 27.20 -14.56 7.08
C GLU A 154 26.23 -13.50 7.59
N MET A 155 25.11 -13.31 6.88
CA MET A 155 24.02 -12.46 7.34
C MET A 155 23.43 -13.02 8.65
N GLY A 156 23.12 -12.14 9.58
CA GLY A 156 22.51 -12.54 10.83
C GLY A 156 21.05 -12.95 10.68
N PRO A 157 20.47 -13.60 11.70
CA PRO A 157 19.08 -14.05 11.66
C PRO A 157 18.08 -12.90 11.51
N GLU A 158 18.44 -11.70 11.92
CA GLU A 158 17.60 -10.51 11.76
C GLU A 158 17.54 -10.03 10.30
N GLU A 159 18.69 -9.97 9.65
CA GLU A 159 18.80 -9.58 8.24
C GLU A 159 18.14 -10.63 7.34
N MET A 160 18.24 -11.91 7.69
CA MET A 160 17.53 -12.98 6.99
C MET A 160 16.01 -12.85 7.14
N ALA A 161 15.52 -12.55 8.34
CA ALA A 161 14.08 -12.32 8.55
C ALA A 161 13.57 -11.09 7.79
N ASP A 162 14.36 -10.02 7.73
CA ASP A 162 14.03 -8.82 6.93
C ASP A 162 13.93 -9.17 5.42
N LEU A 163 14.84 -10.01 4.91
CA LEU A 163 14.81 -10.48 3.52
C LEU A 163 13.59 -11.37 3.24
N GLU A 164 13.29 -12.33 4.11
CA GLU A 164 12.09 -13.18 3.99
C GLU A 164 10.82 -12.32 3.93
N GLN A 165 10.70 -11.32 4.80
CA GLN A 165 9.57 -10.39 4.78
C GLN A 165 9.45 -9.62 3.46
N LEU A 166 10.56 -9.18 2.88
CA LEU A 166 10.56 -8.50 1.58
C LEU A 166 10.10 -9.43 0.45
N LEU A 167 10.51 -10.69 0.48
CA LEU A 167 10.08 -11.70 -0.49
C LEU A 167 8.58 -11.99 -0.37
N GLU A 168 8.05 -12.12 0.84
CA GLU A 168 6.61 -12.29 1.06
C GLU A 168 5.81 -11.09 0.54
N ARG A 169 6.31 -9.86 0.74
CA ARG A 169 5.71 -8.65 0.19
C ARG A 169 5.71 -8.63 -1.32
N GLN A 170 6.83 -9.04 -1.94
CA GLN A 170 6.94 -9.13 -3.39
C GLN A 170 5.91 -10.11 -3.96
N GLN A 171 5.74 -11.28 -3.34
CA GLN A 171 4.75 -12.26 -3.73
C GLN A 171 3.31 -11.72 -3.57
N SER A 172 3.02 -11.09 -2.45
CA SER A 172 1.70 -10.48 -2.20
C SER A 172 1.37 -9.39 -3.21
N LEU A 173 2.35 -8.57 -3.58
CA LEU A 173 2.20 -7.53 -4.60
C LEU A 173 1.94 -8.12 -5.98
N GLN A 174 2.61 -9.22 -6.32
CA GLN A 174 2.38 -9.93 -7.58
C GLN A 174 0.95 -10.45 -7.66
N LEU A 175 0.46 -11.11 -6.61
CA LEU A 175 -0.92 -11.61 -6.54
C LEU A 175 -1.94 -10.47 -6.69
N GLN A 176 -1.69 -9.33 -6.05
CA GLN A 176 -2.56 -8.16 -6.17
C GLN A 176 -2.57 -7.59 -7.60
N PHE A 177 -1.43 -7.57 -8.26
CA PHE A 177 -1.35 -7.15 -9.66
C PHE A 177 -2.10 -8.12 -10.58
N GLU A 178 -1.95 -9.43 -10.38
CA GLU A 178 -2.66 -10.46 -11.15
C GLU A 178 -4.18 -10.34 -10.95
N SER A 179 -4.65 -10.12 -9.72
CA SER A 179 -6.07 -9.85 -9.43
C SER A 179 -6.59 -8.60 -10.15
N MET A 180 -5.83 -7.51 -10.10
CA MET A 180 -6.21 -6.29 -10.82
C MET A 180 -6.30 -6.51 -12.33
N VAL A 181 -5.35 -7.23 -12.93
CA VAL A 181 -5.37 -7.55 -14.37
C VAL A 181 -6.56 -8.42 -14.73
N ALA A 182 -6.92 -9.39 -13.89
CA ALA A 182 -8.10 -10.24 -14.09
C ALA A 182 -9.39 -9.40 -14.10
N ARG A 183 -9.56 -8.49 -13.14
CA ARG A 183 -10.70 -7.55 -13.12
C ARG A 183 -10.75 -6.65 -14.35
N MET A 184 -9.60 -6.13 -14.80
CA MET A 184 -9.53 -5.33 -16.04
C MET A 184 -9.91 -6.13 -17.29
N ALA A 185 -9.67 -7.44 -17.28
CA ALA A 185 -10.01 -8.33 -18.40
C ALA A 185 -11.46 -8.85 -18.33
N GLY A 186 -12.26 -8.48 -17.33
CA GLY A 186 -13.60 -9.03 -17.10
C GLY A 186 -13.59 -10.53 -16.78
N ILE A 187 -12.51 -11.02 -16.18
CA ILE A 187 -12.39 -12.42 -15.77
C ILE A 187 -12.78 -12.48 -14.30
N ASP A 188 -13.84 -13.22 -13.98
CA ASP A 188 -14.25 -13.43 -12.58
C ASP A 188 -13.21 -14.26 -11.80
N GLU A 189 -13.34 -14.31 -10.46
CA GLU A 189 -12.44 -15.07 -9.58
C GLU A 189 -12.42 -16.59 -9.88
N LYS A 190 -13.37 -17.10 -10.66
CA LYS A 190 -13.44 -18.49 -11.09
C LYS A 190 -12.80 -18.73 -12.46
N GLY A 191 -12.29 -17.68 -13.12
CA GLY A 191 -11.68 -17.75 -14.45
C GLY A 191 -12.70 -17.91 -15.57
N GLU A 192 -13.98 -17.66 -15.31
CA GLU A 192 -15.04 -17.60 -16.31
C GLU A 192 -15.11 -16.15 -16.84
N VAL A 193 -15.11 -16.01 -18.16
CA VAL A 193 -15.32 -14.71 -18.82
C VAL A 193 -16.81 -14.40 -18.70
N GLU A 194 -17.18 -13.31 -18.06
CA GLU A 194 -18.57 -12.83 -18.13
C GLU A 194 -18.91 -12.56 -19.59
N ASP A 195 -19.84 -13.34 -20.13
CA ASP A 195 -20.40 -13.10 -21.47
C ASP A 195 -21.12 -11.74 -21.45
N LEU A 196 -20.52 -10.75 -22.11
CA LEU A 196 -21.09 -9.45 -22.42
C LEU A 196 -22.18 -9.57 -23.49
#